data_0daaa3fe29b84451f589671b40f81c0d
#
_entry.id   0daaa3fe29b84451f589671b40f81c0d
#
_cell.length_a   1.000
_cell.length_b   1.000
_cell.length_c   1.000
_cell.angle_alpha   90.00
_cell.angle_beta   90.00
_cell.angle_gamma   90.00
#
_symmetry.space_group_name_H-M   'P 1'
#
loop_
_entity.id
_entity.type
_entity.pdbx_description
1 polymer ?
#
loop_
_entity_poly.entity_id
_entity_poly.type
_entity_poly.pdbx_seq_one_letter_code
_entity_poly.pdbx_strand_id
1 'polypeptide(L)'
;MKKTWIATLALCLALGLTACGPKAEGNNAPAEENKAENAQAANKEANNGAATEKATEDASVPTKENPIVVDKENKTVKIYAEVNGKYKDESTMHMIVARDGKEADHAMFISDAKALEFHDALESLGLKAGNNMTKDNMGKAQVEGDALDVSFQFDGNDKVYTLDEVVADSSKQPIDMRFGGNYEFQEKAGTGCIACLLSCPAGITSNHTHRIGDDEKENFTLMLNKDNVPADKTPVIITFAAK
;
A
#
# COMPACT_ATOMS: atom_id res chain seq x y z
N MET A 1 36.16 -4.90 41.44
CA MET A 1 37.00 -3.74 41.15
C MET A 1 36.15 -2.73 40.40
N LYS A 2 35.87 -1.62 41.06
CA LYS A 2 35.06 -0.50 40.53
C LYS A 2 35.92 0.34 39.59
N LYS A 3 35.42 0.71 38.40
CA LYS A 3 35.91 1.88 37.67
C LYS A 3 34.72 2.66 37.11
N THR A 4 34.36 3.67 37.85
CA THR A 4 33.61 4.86 37.48
C THR A 4 34.40 5.70 36.49
N TRP A 5 33.77 6.22 35.44
CA TRP A 5 34.24 7.37 34.71
C TRP A 5 33.11 8.40 34.61
N ILE A 6 33.43 9.57 35.08
CA ILE A 6 32.58 10.76 35.24
C ILE A 6 32.99 11.77 34.17
N ALA A 7 31.99 12.42 33.61
CA ALA A 7 31.87 13.78 33.09
C ALA A 7 32.75 14.25 31.91
N THR A 8 32.18 14.94 30.96
CA THR A 8 32.24 16.41 30.97
C THR A 8 31.20 17.01 30.01
N LEU A 9 30.47 17.95 30.57
CA LEU A 9 29.53 18.90 30.00
C LEU A 9 30.30 19.99 29.23
N ALA A 10 29.89 20.32 27.99
CA ALA A 10 30.28 21.59 27.40
C ALA A 10 29.06 22.23 26.70
N LEU A 11 28.63 23.29 27.34
CA LEU A 11 27.60 24.25 26.99
C LEU A 11 28.27 25.33 26.08
N CYS A 12 27.73 25.55 24.86
CA CYS A 12 28.01 26.78 24.14
C CYS A 12 26.70 27.40 23.63
N LEU A 13 26.31 28.47 24.33
CA LEU A 13 25.37 29.48 23.84
C LEU A 13 26.11 30.39 22.84
N ALA A 14 25.47 30.72 21.72
CA ALA A 14 25.74 31.97 21.03
C ALA A 14 24.43 32.51 20.42
N LEU A 15 24.03 33.63 20.95
CA LEU A 15 22.97 34.53 20.52
C LEU A 15 23.43 35.34 19.31
N GLY A 16 22.54 35.61 18.37
CA GLY A 16 22.73 36.55 17.26
C GLY A 16 21.42 37.06 16.74
N LEU A 17 20.95 38.17 17.29
CA LEU A 17 19.84 39.02 16.80
C LEU A 17 20.37 39.97 15.71
N THR A 18 19.52 40.31 14.73
CA THR A 18 19.28 41.66 14.12
C THR A 18 18.43 41.43 12.87
N ALA A 19 17.32 41.98 12.72
CA ALA A 19 16.64 43.27 12.79
C ALA A 19 16.25 43.79 11.37
N CYS A 20 14.95 44.11 11.27
CA CYS A 20 14.27 45.19 10.53
C CYS A 20 14.28 45.28 8.99
N GLY A 21 13.04 45.32 8.50
CA GLY A 21 12.36 45.76 7.30
C GLY A 21 12.72 47.18 6.77
N PRO A 22 11.89 47.95 6.03
CA PRO A 22 10.44 47.88 5.78
C PRO A 22 9.94 48.18 4.31
N LYS A 23 8.63 47.98 4.07
CA LYS A 23 7.62 48.72 3.27
C LYS A 23 7.95 49.51 1.99
N ALA A 24 7.10 49.29 0.95
CA ALA A 24 6.29 50.28 0.20
C ALA A 24 5.44 49.50 -0.85
N GLU A 25 4.18 49.50 -0.81
CA GLU A 25 3.05 50.30 -1.28
C GLU A 25 3.12 50.77 -2.76
N GLY A 26 2.01 50.53 -3.47
CA GLY A 26 1.59 51.28 -4.65
C GLY A 26 0.92 50.42 -5.74
N ASN A 27 -0.31 50.21 -5.69
CA ASN A 27 -1.48 50.85 -6.29
C ASN A 27 -1.70 50.69 -7.79
N ASN A 28 -2.96 50.27 -8.09
CA ASN A 28 -3.91 50.64 -9.13
C ASN A 28 -4.13 49.70 -10.33
N ALA A 29 -5.34 49.16 -10.32
CA ALA A 29 -6.18 48.85 -11.49
C ALA A 29 -6.69 50.13 -12.15
N PRO A 30 -7.40 50.17 -13.32
CA PRO A 30 -8.52 49.31 -13.68
C PRO A 30 -8.68 48.91 -15.18
N ALA A 31 -9.60 47.96 -15.38
CA ALA A 31 -10.61 47.75 -16.42
C ALA A 31 -10.42 48.31 -17.86
N GLU A 32 -10.73 47.47 -18.84
CA GLU A 32 -11.87 47.70 -19.75
C GLU A 32 -12.18 46.47 -20.63
N GLU A 33 -13.46 46.27 -20.77
CA GLU A 33 -14.16 45.35 -21.68
C GLU A 33 -13.83 45.64 -23.15
N ASN A 34 -13.93 44.63 -24.02
CA ASN A 34 -14.73 44.76 -25.23
C ASN A 34 -15.14 43.40 -25.84
N LYS A 35 -16.35 43.48 -26.28
CA LYS A 35 -17.27 42.50 -26.83
C LYS A 35 -17.16 42.45 -28.37
N ALA A 36 -17.70 41.41 -28.91
CA ALA A 36 -18.36 41.19 -30.21
C ALA A 36 -17.57 40.30 -31.19
N GLU A 37 -18.11 39.16 -31.43
CA GLU A 37 -19.13 38.77 -32.46
C GLU A 37 -18.56 38.48 -33.84
N ASN A 38 -18.76 37.27 -34.28
CA ASN A 38 -19.54 36.78 -35.42
C ASN A 38 -18.81 36.05 -36.54
N ALA A 39 -19.42 34.92 -36.86
CA ALA A 39 -19.75 34.29 -38.13
C ALA A 39 -18.71 33.47 -38.92
N GLN A 40 -18.98 32.18 -38.91
CA GLN A 40 -19.34 31.28 -40.05
C GLN A 40 -18.45 31.27 -41.30
N ALA A 41 -17.88 30.11 -41.59
CA ALA A 41 -18.22 29.33 -42.81
C ALA A 41 -17.43 28.01 -42.89
N ALA A 42 -18.12 27.03 -43.38
CA ALA A 42 -17.75 25.64 -43.60
C ALA A 42 -16.55 25.48 -44.57
N ASN A 43 -15.73 24.46 -44.32
CA ASN A 43 -15.28 23.63 -45.46
C ASN A 43 -15.04 22.19 -44.98
N LYS A 44 -15.61 21.26 -45.75
CA LYS A 44 -15.43 19.82 -45.66
C LYS A 44 -14.08 19.46 -46.31
N GLU A 45 -13.27 18.70 -45.64
CA GLU A 45 -12.44 17.71 -46.34
C GLU A 45 -12.19 16.51 -45.43
N ALA A 46 -12.50 15.35 -45.97
CA ALA A 46 -12.31 14.06 -45.36
C ALA A 46 -10.81 13.72 -45.26
N ASN A 47 -10.35 13.35 -44.09
CA ASN A 47 -9.10 12.62 -43.97
C ASN A 47 -9.34 11.38 -43.09
N ASN A 48 -9.13 10.25 -43.73
CA ASN A 48 -9.17 8.91 -43.19
C ASN A 48 -8.00 8.76 -42.22
N GLY A 49 -8.25 8.83 -40.92
CA GLY A 49 -7.29 8.61 -39.84
C GLY A 49 -7.75 7.46 -38.98
N ALA A 50 -6.95 6.41 -38.97
CA ALA A 50 -7.15 5.20 -38.21
C ALA A 50 -7.66 5.53 -36.78
N ALA A 51 -8.84 5.02 -36.48
CA ALA A 51 -9.34 4.98 -35.10
C ALA A 51 -8.42 4.04 -34.32
N THR A 52 -7.56 4.61 -33.51
CA THR A 52 -6.96 3.88 -32.40
C THR A 52 -8.13 3.56 -31.48
N GLU A 53 -8.53 2.31 -31.46
CA GLU A 53 -9.46 1.80 -30.45
C GLU A 53 -8.82 2.10 -29.07
N LYS A 54 -9.32 3.13 -28.42
CA LYS A 54 -9.11 3.34 -27.01
C LYS A 54 -9.85 2.19 -26.34
N ALA A 55 -9.10 1.18 -25.90
CA ALA A 55 -9.65 0.13 -25.06
C ALA A 55 -10.43 0.83 -23.93
N THR A 56 -11.72 0.56 -23.84
CA THR A 56 -12.52 0.97 -22.69
C THR A 56 -11.93 0.23 -21.50
N GLU A 57 -11.22 0.93 -20.63
CA GLU A 57 -10.75 0.38 -19.37
C GLU A 57 -11.96 -0.17 -18.63
N ASP A 58 -11.92 -1.47 -18.33
CA ASP A 58 -12.96 -2.14 -17.56
C ASP A 58 -12.89 -1.59 -16.14
N ALA A 59 -13.89 -0.81 -15.75
CA ALA A 59 -13.97 -0.19 -14.42
C ALA A 59 -13.98 -1.23 -13.26
N SER A 60 -14.06 -2.51 -13.56
CA SER A 60 -14.02 -3.63 -12.59
C SER A 60 -12.59 -4.12 -12.30
N VAL A 61 -11.58 -3.62 -13.03
CA VAL A 61 -10.17 -4.01 -12.89
C VAL A 61 -9.38 -2.81 -12.36
N PRO A 62 -8.67 -2.94 -11.21
CA PRO A 62 -7.84 -1.86 -10.72
C PRO A 62 -6.63 -1.62 -11.64
N THR A 63 -6.28 -0.34 -11.78
CA THR A 63 -5.12 0.12 -12.55
C THR A 63 -4.18 0.89 -11.63
N LYS A 64 -3.04 1.31 -12.16
CA LYS A 64 -2.10 2.14 -11.40
C LYS A 64 -2.72 3.48 -10.96
N GLU A 65 -3.56 4.07 -11.80
CA GLU A 65 -4.25 5.34 -11.57
C GLU A 65 -5.47 5.19 -10.66
N ASN A 66 -6.16 4.04 -10.75
CA ASN A 66 -7.31 3.67 -9.91
C ASN A 66 -7.00 2.35 -9.19
N PRO A 67 -6.14 2.38 -8.15
CA PRO A 67 -5.53 1.16 -7.63
C PRO A 67 -6.43 0.31 -6.73
N ILE A 68 -7.64 0.76 -6.42
CA ILE A 68 -8.61 0.03 -5.57
C ILE A 68 -9.95 -0.06 -6.29
N VAL A 69 -10.49 -1.27 -6.39
CA VAL A 69 -11.84 -1.55 -6.88
C VAL A 69 -12.58 -2.37 -5.84
N VAL A 70 -13.78 -1.89 -5.46
CA VAL A 70 -14.67 -2.56 -4.51
C VAL A 70 -15.85 -3.18 -5.25
N ASP A 71 -16.01 -4.48 -5.12
CA ASP A 71 -17.16 -5.21 -5.62
C ASP A 71 -18.03 -5.65 -4.43
N LYS A 72 -19.12 -4.93 -4.18
CA LYS A 72 -20.04 -5.18 -3.05
C LYS A 72 -20.89 -6.41 -3.26
N GLU A 73 -21.18 -6.78 -4.51
CA GLU A 73 -21.99 -7.94 -4.85
C GLU A 73 -21.23 -9.24 -4.53
N ASN A 74 -19.96 -9.31 -4.98
CA ASN A 74 -19.09 -10.45 -4.74
C ASN A 74 -18.29 -10.34 -3.42
N LYS A 75 -18.48 -9.26 -2.66
CA LYS A 75 -17.75 -8.96 -1.40
C LYS A 75 -16.25 -9.06 -1.56
N THR A 76 -15.71 -8.40 -2.58
CA THR A 76 -14.28 -8.36 -2.84
C THR A 76 -13.73 -6.95 -2.90
N VAL A 77 -12.49 -6.78 -2.47
CA VAL A 77 -11.65 -5.62 -2.77
C VAL A 77 -10.48 -6.10 -3.62
N LYS A 78 -10.30 -5.49 -4.78
CA LYS A 78 -9.16 -5.74 -5.66
C LYS A 78 -8.20 -4.55 -5.60
N ILE A 79 -6.90 -4.81 -5.57
CA ILE A 79 -5.86 -3.78 -5.62
C ILE A 79 -4.86 -4.06 -6.73
N TYR A 80 -4.35 -2.97 -7.32
CA TYR A 80 -3.21 -3.01 -8.24
C TYR A 80 -1.90 -3.01 -7.44
N ALA A 81 -0.96 -3.85 -7.83
CA ALA A 81 0.39 -3.88 -7.28
C ALA A 81 1.41 -4.33 -8.35
N GLU A 82 2.68 -4.25 -8.00
CA GLU A 82 3.81 -4.72 -8.81
C GLU A 82 4.67 -5.68 -7.98
N VAL A 83 5.19 -6.73 -8.62
CA VAL A 83 6.12 -7.68 -8.00
C VAL A 83 7.42 -6.97 -7.63
N ASN A 84 7.92 -7.18 -6.41
CA ASN A 84 9.28 -6.85 -6.03
C ASN A 84 10.13 -8.14 -6.02
N GLY A 85 10.82 -8.35 -7.12
CA GLY A 85 11.55 -9.61 -7.40
C GLY A 85 12.67 -9.95 -6.42
N LYS A 86 13.14 -8.98 -5.63
CA LYS A 86 14.13 -9.16 -4.56
C LYS A 86 13.71 -10.27 -3.58
N TYR A 87 12.42 -10.35 -3.26
CA TYR A 87 11.89 -11.28 -2.25
C TYR A 87 11.64 -12.71 -2.77
N LYS A 88 12.14 -13.02 -3.95
CA LYS A 88 12.35 -14.40 -4.41
C LYS A 88 13.56 -15.05 -3.74
N ASP A 89 14.53 -14.27 -3.30
CA ASP A 89 15.79 -14.70 -2.72
C ASP A 89 15.99 -14.25 -1.27
N GLU A 90 15.18 -13.31 -0.79
CA GLU A 90 15.22 -12.78 0.57
C GLU A 90 13.88 -13.01 1.28
N SER A 91 13.93 -13.22 2.59
CA SER A 91 12.73 -13.36 3.44
C SER A 91 12.22 -11.99 3.88
N THR A 92 10.90 -11.83 3.94
CA THR A 92 10.26 -10.66 4.55
C THR A 92 8.88 -10.99 5.10
N MET A 93 8.49 -10.30 6.15
CA MET A 93 7.12 -10.33 6.68
C MET A 93 6.16 -9.38 5.94
N HIS A 94 6.67 -8.46 5.14
CA HIS A 94 5.86 -7.44 4.44
C HIS A 94 5.37 -8.00 3.11
N MET A 95 4.11 -8.46 3.06
CA MET A 95 3.55 -9.02 1.83
C MET A 95 3.20 -7.89 0.85
N ILE A 96 2.39 -6.92 1.25
CA ILE A 96 1.94 -5.82 0.39
C ILE A 96 2.08 -4.51 1.15
N VAL A 97 2.77 -3.54 0.55
CA VAL A 97 2.93 -2.20 1.13
C VAL A 97 2.61 -1.15 0.07
N ALA A 98 1.95 -0.08 0.50
CA ALA A 98 1.70 1.09 -0.34
C ALA A 98 3.02 1.74 -0.78
N ARG A 99 3.12 2.16 -2.03
CA ARG A 99 4.34 2.73 -2.63
C ARG A 99 4.89 3.94 -1.87
N ASP A 100 4.04 4.72 -1.23
CA ASP A 100 4.44 5.87 -0.40
C ASP A 100 4.64 5.52 1.08
N GLY A 101 4.48 4.26 1.46
CA GLY A 101 4.72 3.77 2.81
C GLY A 101 6.22 3.65 3.12
N LYS A 102 6.57 3.82 4.40
CA LYS A 102 7.96 3.73 4.87
C LYS A 102 8.59 2.35 4.67
N GLU A 103 7.74 1.30 4.58
CA GLU A 103 8.19 -0.08 4.44
C GLU A 103 8.09 -0.61 2.98
N ALA A 104 7.86 0.29 2.00
CA ALA A 104 7.66 -0.12 0.61
C ALA A 104 8.83 -0.94 0.03
N ASP A 105 10.07 -0.57 0.34
CA ASP A 105 11.26 -1.27 -0.13
C ASP A 105 11.43 -2.68 0.48
N HIS A 106 10.67 -2.98 1.53
CA HIS A 106 10.69 -4.27 2.22
C HIS A 106 9.55 -5.21 1.81
N ALA A 107 8.67 -4.79 0.90
CA ALA A 107 7.49 -5.56 0.51
C ALA A 107 7.73 -6.52 -0.64
N MET A 108 7.06 -7.68 -0.62
CA MET A 108 6.97 -8.61 -1.76
C MET A 108 6.25 -8.00 -2.94
N PHE A 109 5.21 -7.20 -2.67
CA PHE A 109 4.42 -6.48 -3.66
C PHE A 109 4.30 -5.01 -3.25
N ILE A 110 4.58 -4.11 -4.18
CA ILE A 110 4.45 -2.66 -3.98
C ILE A 110 3.18 -2.20 -4.66
N SER A 111 2.22 -1.68 -3.89
CA SER A 111 0.91 -1.25 -4.39
C SER A 111 0.81 0.27 -4.53
N ASP A 112 0.08 0.74 -5.54
CA ASP A 112 -0.31 2.14 -5.64
C ASP A 112 -1.56 2.47 -4.80
N ALA A 113 -2.24 1.45 -4.24
CA ALA A 113 -3.31 1.59 -3.26
C ALA A 113 -2.79 2.14 -1.92
N LYS A 114 -3.55 3.04 -1.29
CA LYS A 114 -3.22 3.55 0.04
C LYS A 114 -3.74 2.60 1.12
N ALA A 115 -2.95 2.37 2.16
CA ALA A 115 -3.31 1.42 3.22
C ALA A 115 -4.64 1.82 3.95
N LEU A 116 -4.86 3.11 4.21
CA LEU A 116 -6.08 3.56 4.87
C LEU A 116 -7.31 3.51 3.95
N GLU A 117 -7.16 3.83 2.66
CA GLU A 117 -8.23 3.68 1.66
C GLU A 117 -8.61 2.20 1.48
N PHE A 118 -7.63 1.30 1.53
CA PHE A 118 -7.87 -0.15 1.50
C PHE A 118 -8.63 -0.62 2.76
N HIS A 119 -8.30 -0.09 3.95
CA HIS A 119 -9.05 -0.34 5.17
C HIS A 119 -10.52 0.04 5.00
N ASP A 120 -10.80 1.27 4.54
CA ASP A 120 -12.16 1.78 4.34
C ASP A 120 -12.93 0.96 3.29
N ALA A 121 -12.21 0.48 2.26
CA ALA A 121 -12.78 -0.41 1.25
C ALA A 121 -13.28 -1.73 1.87
N LEU A 122 -12.49 -2.37 2.76
CA LEU A 122 -12.90 -3.58 3.47
C LEU A 122 -14.09 -3.33 4.41
N GLU A 123 -14.09 -2.22 5.17
CA GLU A 123 -15.23 -1.85 6.02
C GLU A 123 -16.50 -1.61 5.19
N SER A 124 -16.37 -1.03 3.98
CA SER A 124 -17.50 -0.79 3.08
C SER A 124 -18.22 -2.06 2.59
N LEU A 125 -17.55 -3.22 2.69
CA LEU A 125 -18.12 -4.55 2.45
C LEU A 125 -18.86 -5.11 3.66
N GLY A 126 -18.83 -4.42 4.82
CA GLY A 126 -19.39 -4.85 6.09
C GLY A 126 -18.48 -5.78 6.90
N LEU A 127 -17.21 -5.90 6.51
CA LEU A 127 -16.22 -6.68 7.25
C LEU A 127 -15.85 -5.99 8.56
N LYS A 128 -15.55 -6.80 9.58
CA LYS A 128 -15.22 -6.34 10.92
C LYS A 128 -13.72 -6.47 11.19
N ALA A 129 -13.11 -5.35 11.48
CA ALA A 129 -11.72 -5.27 11.91
C ALA A 129 -11.55 -5.82 13.34
N GLY A 130 -10.45 -6.53 13.57
CA GLY A 130 -10.12 -7.06 14.90
C GLY A 130 -9.68 -5.97 15.87
N ASN A 131 -8.90 -5.00 15.42
CA ASN A 131 -8.38 -3.86 16.20
C ASN A 131 -7.72 -4.26 17.53
N ASN A 132 -7.20 -5.50 17.60
CA ASN A 132 -6.65 -6.08 18.83
C ASN A 132 -5.13 -5.98 18.95
N MET A 133 -4.43 -5.60 17.86
CA MET A 133 -2.98 -5.55 17.84
C MET A 133 -2.44 -4.18 18.30
N THR A 134 -1.44 -4.21 19.18
CA THR A 134 -0.78 -3.02 19.72
C THR A 134 0.74 -3.24 19.79
N LYS A 135 1.52 -2.19 20.07
CA LYS A 135 2.97 -2.33 20.34
C LYS A 135 3.25 -3.21 21.56
N ASP A 136 2.39 -3.17 22.57
CA ASP A 136 2.63 -3.86 23.85
C ASP A 136 2.35 -5.36 23.77
N ASN A 137 1.47 -5.78 22.85
CA ASN A 137 1.14 -7.18 22.63
C ASN A 137 1.77 -7.79 21.37
N MET A 138 2.53 -7.01 20.61
CA MET A 138 3.32 -7.46 19.47
C MET A 138 4.24 -8.62 19.86
N GLY A 139 4.23 -9.71 19.07
CA GLY A 139 4.97 -10.94 19.36
C GLY A 139 4.35 -11.82 20.46
N LYS A 140 3.20 -11.43 21.04
CA LYS A 140 2.47 -12.21 22.07
C LYS A 140 1.06 -12.58 21.62
N ALA A 141 0.35 -11.65 21.00
CA ALA A 141 -1.00 -11.84 20.48
C ALA A 141 -0.99 -12.21 19.00
N GLN A 142 -2.06 -12.84 18.56
CA GLN A 142 -2.38 -13.06 17.14
C GLN A 142 -3.44 -12.06 16.71
N VAL A 143 -3.38 -11.64 15.44
CA VAL A 143 -4.37 -10.73 14.86
C VAL A 143 -5.74 -11.40 14.81
N GLU A 144 -6.78 -10.66 15.16
CA GLU A 144 -8.18 -11.04 15.05
C GLU A 144 -8.87 -10.26 13.92
N GLY A 145 -10.15 -10.52 13.71
CA GLY A 145 -10.99 -9.91 12.69
C GLY A 145 -11.52 -10.91 11.68
N ASP A 146 -12.32 -10.44 10.74
CA ASP A 146 -12.91 -11.29 9.72
C ASP A 146 -11.85 -11.92 8.83
N ALA A 147 -12.06 -13.19 8.48
CA ALA A 147 -11.16 -13.95 7.64
C ALA A 147 -11.28 -13.54 6.17
N LEU A 148 -10.17 -13.56 5.46
CA LEU A 148 -10.07 -13.17 4.07
C LEU A 148 -9.39 -14.27 3.24
N ASP A 149 -9.96 -14.56 2.06
CA ASP A 149 -9.25 -15.25 1.00
C ASP A 149 -8.48 -14.23 0.16
N VAL A 150 -7.22 -14.53 -0.12
CA VAL A 150 -6.35 -13.67 -0.94
C VAL A 150 -5.91 -14.43 -2.17
N SER A 151 -6.08 -13.82 -3.35
CA SER A 151 -5.68 -14.41 -4.63
C SER A 151 -4.97 -13.38 -5.51
N PHE A 152 -4.19 -13.89 -6.47
CA PHE A 152 -3.29 -13.11 -7.31
C PHE A 152 -3.49 -13.46 -8.78
N GLN A 153 -3.63 -12.45 -9.62
CA GLN A 153 -3.62 -12.59 -11.06
C GLN A 153 -2.53 -11.69 -11.65
N PHE A 154 -1.50 -12.31 -12.20
CA PHE A 154 -0.37 -11.58 -12.79
C PHE A 154 -0.70 -11.17 -14.23
N ASP A 155 -0.22 -10.00 -14.64
CA ASP A 155 -0.35 -9.53 -16.01
C ASP A 155 0.23 -10.54 -17.01
N GLY A 156 -0.46 -10.71 -18.13
CA GLY A 156 -0.10 -11.69 -19.15
C GLY A 156 -0.39 -13.15 -18.80
N ASN A 157 -1.10 -13.43 -17.70
CA ASN A 157 -1.47 -14.76 -17.26
C ASN A 157 -2.92 -14.83 -16.77
N ASP A 158 -3.73 -15.71 -17.38
CA ASP A 158 -5.14 -15.90 -17.02
C ASP A 158 -5.33 -16.73 -15.72
N LYS A 159 -4.26 -17.37 -15.23
CA LYS A 159 -4.34 -18.17 -14.00
C LYS A 159 -4.46 -17.25 -12.77
N VAL A 160 -5.42 -17.59 -11.91
CA VAL A 160 -5.53 -17.02 -10.56
C VAL A 160 -4.82 -17.95 -9.59
N TYR A 161 -3.87 -17.41 -8.85
CA TYR A 161 -3.07 -18.11 -7.85
C TYR A 161 -3.62 -17.85 -6.44
N THR A 162 -3.59 -18.87 -5.60
CA THR A 162 -3.86 -18.73 -4.17
C THR A 162 -2.68 -18.12 -3.44
N LEU A 163 -2.91 -17.67 -2.20
CA LEU A 163 -1.85 -17.11 -1.36
C LEU A 163 -0.69 -18.12 -1.13
N ASP A 164 -1.03 -19.38 -0.84
CA ASP A 164 -0.03 -20.44 -0.61
C ASP A 164 0.74 -20.85 -1.88
N GLU A 165 0.20 -20.56 -3.07
CA GLU A 165 0.93 -20.75 -4.32
C GLU A 165 1.95 -19.62 -4.57
N VAL A 166 1.69 -18.41 -4.05
CA VAL A 166 2.50 -17.20 -4.29
C VAL A 166 3.54 -16.99 -3.21
N VAL A 167 3.21 -17.28 -1.95
CA VAL A 167 4.11 -17.15 -0.81
C VAL A 167 4.64 -18.53 -0.40
N ALA A 168 5.95 -18.68 -0.45
CA ALA A 168 6.65 -19.86 0.06
C ALA A 168 6.93 -19.67 1.56
N ASP A 169 6.08 -20.24 2.41
CA ASP A 169 6.31 -20.36 3.85
C ASP A 169 7.00 -21.70 4.15
N SER A 170 8.25 -21.62 4.62
CA SER A 170 9.02 -22.83 4.92
C SER A 170 8.55 -23.54 6.19
N SER A 171 7.74 -22.92 7.04
CA SER A 171 7.07 -23.56 8.19
C SER A 171 5.99 -24.55 7.75
N LYS A 172 5.47 -24.41 6.52
CA LYS A 172 4.37 -25.19 5.94
C LYS A 172 3.06 -25.09 6.73
N GLN A 173 2.90 -24.03 7.51
CA GLN A 173 1.64 -23.73 8.15
C GLN A 173 0.73 -22.96 7.18
N PRO A 174 -0.60 -23.12 7.26
CA PRO A 174 -1.52 -22.36 6.42
C PRO A 174 -1.44 -20.86 6.75
N ILE A 175 -1.49 -20.01 5.74
CA ILE A 175 -1.58 -18.56 5.92
C ILE A 175 -3.05 -18.17 6.10
N ASP A 176 -3.43 -17.75 7.31
CA ASP A 176 -4.80 -17.35 7.67
C ASP A 176 -4.87 -15.81 7.75
N MET A 177 -5.24 -15.18 6.63
CA MET A 177 -5.33 -13.72 6.55
C MET A 177 -6.58 -13.21 7.25
N ARG A 178 -6.40 -12.20 8.10
CA ARG A 178 -7.47 -11.54 8.88
C ARG A 178 -7.48 -10.04 8.64
N PHE A 179 -8.67 -9.44 8.67
CA PHE A 179 -8.84 -7.99 8.70
C PHE A 179 -8.47 -7.46 10.08
N GLY A 180 -7.19 -7.20 10.31
CA GLY A 180 -6.69 -6.68 11.58
C GLY A 180 -7.17 -5.27 11.89
N GLY A 181 -7.35 -4.43 10.89
CA GLY A 181 -7.76 -3.04 11.01
C GLY A 181 -6.62 -2.15 11.45
N ASN A 182 -6.52 -1.87 12.77
CA ASN A 182 -5.45 -1.06 13.38
C ASN A 182 -5.24 0.32 12.70
N TYR A 183 -6.33 0.96 12.25
CA TYR A 183 -6.35 2.19 11.48
C TYR A 183 -5.49 3.30 12.11
N GLU A 184 -5.74 3.62 13.40
CA GLU A 184 -5.00 4.67 14.11
C GLU A 184 -3.50 4.37 14.22
N PHE A 185 -3.14 3.10 14.35
CA PHE A 185 -1.73 2.71 14.39
C PHE A 185 -1.07 2.98 13.04
N GLN A 186 -1.71 2.53 11.97
CA GLN A 186 -1.21 2.71 10.62
C GLN A 186 -1.09 4.20 10.24
N GLU A 187 -2.09 5.01 10.58
CA GLU A 187 -2.09 6.44 10.36
C GLU A 187 -0.89 7.12 11.04
N LYS A 188 -0.65 6.81 12.32
CA LYS A 188 0.46 7.39 13.10
C LYS A 188 1.83 6.88 12.65
N ALA A 189 1.94 5.61 12.32
CA ALA A 189 3.20 4.97 11.95
C ALA A 189 3.61 5.31 10.51
N GLY A 190 2.65 5.39 9.60
CA GLY A 190 2.87 5.66 8.17
C GLY A 190 3.72 4.59 7.49
N THR A 191 3.58 3.32 7.91
CA THR A 191 4.33 2.20 7.33
C THR A 191 3.87 1.86 5.92
N GLY A 192 2.58 2.10 5.63
CA GLY A 192 1.95 1.74 4.36
C GLY A 192 1.57 0.26 4.25
N CYS A 193 1.70 -0.52 5.32
CA CYS A 193 1.44 -1.96 5.30
C CYS A 193 -0.04 -2.27 5.04
N ILE A 194 -0.34 -2.79 3.85
CA ILE A 194 -1.65 -3.30 3.44
C ILE A 194 -1.83 -4.71 3.97
N ALA A 195 -0.80 -5.57 3.78
CA ALA A 195 -0.84 -6.95 4.25
C ALA A 195 0.51 -7.42 4.80
N CYS A 196 0.48 -8.06 5.96
CA CYS A 196 1.65 -8.64 6.64
C CYS A 196 1.50 -10.16 6.79
N LEU A 197 2.60 -10.90 6.66
CA LEU A 197 2.64 -12.37 6.82
C LEU A 197 2.83 -12.82 8.27
N LEU A 198 2.93 -11.89 9.19
CA LEU A 198 2.93 -12.13 10.64
C LEU A 198 1.87 -11.26 11.29
N SER A 199 1.34 -11.64 12.46
CA SER A 199 0.38 -10.84 13.24
C SER A 199 1.00 -9.50 13.66
N CYS A 200 0.65 -8.43 12.92
CA CYS A 200 1.33 -7.14 12.99
C CYS A 200 0.36 -6.00 13.31
N PRO A 201 0.68 -5.10 14.26
CA PRO A 201 -0.15 -3.94 14.55
C PRO A 201 -0.16 -2.90 13.41
N ALA A 202 0.78 -2.95 12.47
CA ALA A 202 0.84 -2.02 11.34
C ALA A 202 0.11 -2.53 10.09
N GLY A 203 -0.17 -3.83 9.98
CA GLY A 203 -0.88 -4.39 8.83
C GLY A 203 -2.38 -4.11 8.92
N ILE A 204 -2.97 -3.58 7.85
CA ILE A 204 -4.44 -3.51 7.71
C ILE A 204 -4.99 -4.94 7.70
N THR A 205 -4.36 -5.83 6.95
CA THR A 205 -4.58 -7.27 7.04
C THR A 205 -3.30 -7.96 7.49
N SER A 206 -3.42 -9.06 8.23
CA SER A 206 -2.26 -9.79 8.75
C SER A 206 -2.54 -11.28 8.86
N ASN A 207 -1.50 -12.09 8.77
CA ASN A 207 -1.60 -13.52 9.02
C ASN A 207 -1.80 -13.82 10.51
N HIS A 208 -2.87 -14.54 10.83
CA HIS A 208 -3.17 -14.98 12.19
C HIS A 208 -2.24 -16.09 12.67
N THR A 209 -1.75 -16.94 11.79
CA THR A 209 -0.99 -18.15 12.14
C THR A 209 0.29 -17.84 12.89
N HIS A 210 1.05 -16.87 12.46
CA HIS A 210 2.35 -16.51 13.02
C HIS A 210 2.35 -15.14 13.70
N ARG A 211 3.07 -15.01 14.81
CA ARG A 211 3.31 -13.74 15.50
C ARG A 211 4.63 -13.13 15.05
N ILE A 212 4.80 -11.85 15.23
CA ILE A 212 6.09 -11.19 15.00
C ILE A 212 7.16 -11.87 15.85
N GLY A 213 8.28 -12.25 15.21
CA GLY A 213 9.42 -12.91 15.80
C GLY A 213 9.28 -14.44 15.92
N ASP A 214 8.18 -15.04 15.44
CA ASP A 214 8.08 -16.51 15.36
C ASP A 214 9.00 -17.04 14.25
N ASP A 215 9.17 -16.32 13.16
CA ASP A 215 10.09 -16.64 12.06
C ASP A 215 11.53 -16.77 12.54
N GLU A 216 12.00 -15.89 13.41
CA GLU A 216 13.34 -15.98 14.00
C GLU A 216 13.45 -17.14 15.02
N LYS A 217 12.44 -17.31 15.88
CA LYS A 217 12.45 -18.34 16.94
C LYS A 217 12.33 -19.75 16.38
N GLU A 218 11.50 -19.94 15.37
CA GLU A 218 11.20 -21.22 14.75
C GLU A 218 12.04 -21.50 13.50
N ASN A 219 12.86 -20.51 13.09
CA ASN A 219 13.78 -20.55 11.97
C ASN A 219 13.11 -20.92 10.64
N PHE A 220 12.05 -20.20 10.28
CA PHE A 220 11.40 -20.32 8.99
C PHE A 220 11.53 -19.02 8.15
N THR A 221 11.28 -19.15 6.87
CA THR A 221 11.37 -18.04 5.90
C THR A 221 10.04 -17.84 5.18
N LEU A 222 9.77 -16.57 4.85
CA LEU A 222 8.63 -16.14 4.07
C LEU A 222 9.16 -15.44 2.81
N MET A 223 9.00 -16.06 1.65
CA MET A 223 9.55 -15.57 0.39
C MET A 223 8.51 -15.70 -0.73
N LEU A 224 8.74 -15.01 -1.84
CA LEU A 224 7.99 -15.25 -3.07
C LEU A 224 8.33 -16.62 -3.66
N ASN A 225 7.31 -17.36 -4.06
CA ASN A 225 7.50 -18.65 -4.73
C ASN A 225 8.05 -18.41 -6.15
N LYS A 226 9.30 -18.82 -6.38
CA LYS A 226 10.04 -18.60 -7.64
C LYS A 226 9.37 -19.25 -8.85
N ASP A 227 8.67 -20.36 -8.64
CA ASP A 227 8.07 -21.14 -9.72
C ASP A 227 6.77 -20.51 -10.25
N ASN A 228 6.07 -19.75 -9.38
CA ASN A 228 4.76 -19.21 -9.69
C ASN A 228 4.75 -17.68 -9.89
N VAL A 229 5.72 -16.97 -9.29
CA VAL A 229 5.76 -15.51 -9.35
C VAL A 229 6.64 -15.05 -10.51
N PRO A 230 6.12 -14.19 -11.43
CA PRO A 230 6.87 -13.72 -12.59
C PRO A 230 7.98 -12.73 -12.21
N ALA A 231 8.61 -12.12 -13.21
CA ALA A 231 9.74 -11.20 -13.07
C ALA A 231 9.39 -9.97 -12.20
N ASP A 232 10.44 -9.29 -11.74
CA ASP A 232 10.34 -8.00 -11.06
C ASP A 232 9.52 -7.00 -11.86
N LYS A 233 8.73 -6.16 -11.15
CA LYS A 233 7.83 -5.13 -11.70
C LYS A 233 6.69 -5.65 -12.59
N THR A 234 6.45 -6.96 -12.65
CA THR A 234 5.25 -7.47 -13.30
C THR A 234 4.01 -6.97 -12.56
N PRO A 235 3.04 -6.35 -13.25
CA PRO A 235 1.77 -5.96 -12.64
C PRO A 235 1.00 -7.18 -12.12
N VAL A 236 0.28 -6.98 -11.03
CA VAL A 236 -0.55 -8.00 -10.41
C VAL A 236 -1.83 -7.38 -9.84
N ILE A 237 -2.94 -8.04 -10.07
CA ILE A 237 -4.20 -7.76 -9.39
C ILE A 237 -4.30 -8.69 -8.19
N ILE A 238 -4.41 -8.12 -7.01
CA ILE A 238 -4.55 -8.87 -5.76
C ILE A 238 -5.98 -8.68 -5.27
N THR A 239 -6.69 -9.80 -5.09
CA THR A 239 -8.10 -9.81 -4.67
C THR A 239 -8.20 -10.29 -3.23
N PHE A 240 -8.89 -9.53 -2.40
CA PHE A 240 -9.29 -9.89 -1.05
C PHE A 240 -10.79 -10.17 -1.05
N ALA A 241 -11.20 -11.38 -0.69
CA ALA A 241 -12.59 -11.81 -0.62
C ALA A 241 -12.95 -12.13 0.84
N ALA A 242 -14.18 -11.74 1.27
CA ALA A 242 -14.72 -12.17 2.53
C ALA A 242 -14.93 -13.71 2.53
N LYS A 243 -14.49 -14.40 3.59
CA LYS A 243 -14.76 -15.83 3.82
C LYS A 243 -16.17 -16.06 4.35
#